data_b71705e7d5e11610a73294d03c6c10f1
#
_entry.id   b71705e7d5e11610a73294d03c6c10f1
#
_cell.length_a   1.000
_cell.length_b   1.000
_cell.length_c   1.000
_cell.angle_alpha   90.00
_cell.angle_beta   90.00
_cell.angle_gamma   90.00
#
_symmetry.space_group_name_H-M   'P 1'
#
loop_
_entity.id
_entity.type
_entity.pdbx_description
1 polymer ?
#
loop_
_entity_poly.entity_id
_entity_poly.type
_entity_poly.pdbx_seq_one_letter_code
_entity_poly.pdbx_strand_id
1 'polypeptide(L)'
;KSISSCRKKLGMTQEELAEKLRISAQAVSKWENGIGYPDITLVPAISEALNISLNDLFGASDDIDEEALPPKYESLDFVISNGKAAIYSDKKVSETGDDGTVVFSDGSTADLNTMTAVNRGTGEIRIYDINDIVERKPTPKGSDGKCSGVYDDIKSISLSLAYNCNVTISKATDGKTSFEAVGTDTFLSLFSVEALGEILKFKVKSPNRNSNSHNENKITIKTGFSVGEELCVSACCSNDVRCDVDFNSASLKVTGSGDITAPNFKTCNASIVGSGDITVSEVSEMLKAGITGSGDFSCSHANNPKLTVTGSGDIDIKDISGDATASINGVGDIKIGGNVHSIGIGITGCGDISASKLTTENANIKADGACDITIGRIIKSSEEKISKFSTLKVLKRG
;
A
#
# COMPACT_ATOMS: atom_id res chain seq x y z
N LYS A 1 24.45 12.56 5.48
CA LYS A 1 25.86 13.11 5.49
C LYS A 1 25.87 14.44 4.76
N SER A 2 26.56 15.48 5.28
CA SER A 2 26.57 16.78 4.60
C SER A 2 27.44 16.74 3.33
N ILE A 3 27.05 17.50 2.30
CA ILE A 3 27.84 17.68 1.06
C ILE A 3 29.30 18.03 1.40
N SER A 4 29.51 18.91 2.40
CA SER A 4 30.81 19.30 2.91
C SER A 4 31.68 18.12 3.38
N SER A 5 31.09 17.21 4.14
CA SER A 5 31.75 16.02 4.67
C SER A 5 32.20 15.09 3.54
N CYS A 6 31.35 14.86 2.54
CA CYS A 6 31.65 13.98 1.42
C CYS A 6 32.70 14.59 0.48
N ARG A 7 32.62 15.88 0.17
CA ARG A 7 33.62 16.61 -0.63
C ARG A 7 34.99 16.57 0.02
N LYS A 8 35.06 16.84 1.33
CA LYS A 8 36.34 16.82 2.09
C LYS A 8 36.97 15.43 2.11
N LYS A 9 36.18 14.35 2.21
CA LYS A 9 36.68 12.98 2.13
C LYS A 9 37.34 12.66 0.77
N LEU A 10 36.87 13.28 -0.32
CA LEU A 10 37.42 13.15 -1.64
C LEU A 10 38.60 14.14 -1.91
N GLY A 11 38.96 14.96 -0.91
CA GLY A 11 40.06 15.95 -1.06
C GLY A 11 39.71 17.11 -2.00
N MET A 12 38.45 17.30 -2.39
CA MET A 12 38.03 18.36 -3.31
C MET A 12 37.82 19.71 -2.61
N THR A 13 38.13 20.81 -3.31
CA THR A 13 37.74 22.17 -2.91
C THR A 13 36.30 22.48 -3.28
N GLN A 14 35.73 23.57 -2.75
CA GLN A 14 34.39 24.02 -3.14
C GLN A 14 34.37 24.45 -4.62
N GLU A 15 35.44 25.01 -5.11
CA GLU A 15 35.60 25.42 -6.50
C GLU A 15 35.63 24.21 -7.45
N GLU A 16 36.33 23.15 -7.11
CA GLU A 16 36.39 21.92 -7.91
C GLU A 16 35.03 21.20 -7.98
N LEU A 17 34.28 21.17 -6.87
CA LEU A 17 32.94 20.63 -6.89
C LEU A 17 31.99 21.51 -7.74
N ALA A 18 32.10 22.82 -7.61
CA ALA A 18 31.31 23.78 -8.39
C ALA A 18 31.56 23.67 -9.88
N GLU A 19 32.84 23.48 -10.29
CA GLU A 19 33.24 23.26 -11.69
C GLU A 19 32.62 21.97 -12.26
N LYS A 20 32.69 20.85 -11.51
CA LYS A 20 32.07 19.59 -11.90
C LYS A 20 30.55 19.70 -12.10
N LEU A 21 29.90 20.50 -11.27
CA LEU A 21 28.45 20.71 -11.31
C LEU A 21 28.01 21.85 -12.24
N ARG A 22 28.96 22.58 -12.84
CA ARG A 22 28.76 23.77 -13.68
C ARG A 22 27.94 24.86 -12.98
N ILE A 23 28.26 25.13 -11.72
CA ILE A 23 27.65 26.15 -10.88
C ILE A 23 28.71 27.05 -10.24
N SER A 24 28.31 28.07 -9.48
CA SER A 24 29.26 28.92 -8.75
C SER A 24 29.72 28.27 -7.44
N ALA A 25 30.95 28.50 -7.04
CA ALA A 25 31.50 28.10 -5.74
C ALA A 25 30.67 28.68 -4.57
N GLN A 26 30.07 29.86 -4.76
CA GLN A 26 29.16 30.48 -3.78
C GLN A 26 27.88 29.63 -3.55
N ALA A 27 27.39 28.94 -4.58
CA ALA A 27 26.22 28.04 -4.43
C ALA A 27 26.61 26.84 -3.55
N VAL A 28 27.77 26.21 -3.81
CA VAL A 28 28.28 25.11 -2.99
C VAL A 28 28.50 25.56 -1.54
N SER A 29 29.08 26.75 -1.35
CA SER A 29 29.28 27.32 -0.01
C SER A 29 27.95 27.56 0.73
N LYS A 30 26.92 28.06 0.07
CA LYS A 30 25.58 28.20 0.67
C LYS A 30 24.97 26.89 1.12
N TRP A 31 25.12 25.84 0.31
CA TRP A 31 24.62 24.51 0.66
C TRP A 31 25.36 23.92 1.87
N GLU A 32 26.68 24.06 1.90
CA GLU A 32 27.50 23.54 3.00
C GLU A 32 27.29 24.27 4.33
N ASN A 33 26.87 25.53 4.28
CA ASN A 33 26.55 26.36 5.44
C ASN A 33 25.05 26.34 5.82
N GLY A 34 24.23 25.56 5.13
CA GLY A 34 22.79 25.47 5.41
C GLY A 34 21.97 26.72 5.04
N ILE A 35 22.56 27.67 4.27
CA ILE A 35 21.91 28.92 3.85
C ILE A 35 21.01 28.70 2.62
N GLY A 36 21.13 27.55 1.96
CA GLY A 36 20.32 27.15 0.80
C GLY A 36 20.48 25.65 0.53
N TYR A 37 19.60 25.15 -0.35
CA TYR A 37 19.59 23.76 -0.78
C TYR A 37 19.88 23.67 -2.28
N PRO A 38 20.50 22.57 -2.76
CA PRO A 38 20.62 22.29 -4.19
C PRO A 38 19.23 22.20 -4.85
N ASP A 39 19.14 22.66 -6.10
CA ASP A 39 17.99 22.33 -6.93
C ASP A 39 17.89 20.82 -7.11
N ILE A 40 16.67 20.27 -7.06
CA ILE A 40 16.42 18.84 -7.15
C ILE A 40 16.99 18.23 -8.45
N THR A 41 17.04 19.02 -9.52
CA THR A 41 17.62 18.61 -10.81
C THR A 41 19.14 18.41 -10.77
N LEU A 42 19.84 19.02 -9.79
CA LEU A 42 21.27 18.86 -9.58
C LEU A 42 21.64 17.70 -8.67
N VAL A 43 20.66 17.16 -7.96
CA VAL A 43 20.89 16.09 -6.97
C VAL A 43 21.55 14.84 -7.57
N PRO A 44 21.17 14.33 -8.76
CA PRO A 44 21.88 13.23 -9.39
C PRO A 44 23.33 13.55 -9.72
N ALA A 45 23.61 14.75 -10.25
CA ALA A 45 24.96 15.18 -10.57
C ALA A 45 25.82 15.36 -9.31
N ILE A 46 25.27 15.81 -8.19
CA ILE A 46 25.94 15.90 -6.89
C ILE A 46 26.29 14.49 -6.38
N SER A 47 25.37 13.55 -6.46
CA SER A 47 25.58 12.14 -6.10
C SER A 47 26.74 11.54 -6.90
N GLU A 48 26.76 11.74 -8.21
CA GLU A 48 27.84 11.28 -9.10
C GLU A 48 29.18 11.98 -8.80
N ALA A 49 29.19 13.30 -8.67
CA ALA A 49 30.40 14.08 -8.42
C ALA A 49 31.07 13.74 -7.08
N LEU A 50 30.27 13.38 -6.07
CA LEU A 50 30.75 13.02 -4.74
C LEU A 50 30.92 11.50 -4.56
N ASN A 51 30.58 10.69 -5.57
CA ASN A 51 30.61 9.23 -5.55
C ASN A 51 29.90 8.64 -4.32
N ILE A 52 28.69 9.12 -4.07
CA ILE A 52 27.82 8.68 -2.97
C ILE A 52 26.42 8.35 -3.51
N SER A 53 25.70 7.45 -2.83
CA SER A 53 24.33 7.17 -3.19
C SER A 53 23.41 8.38 -2.90
N LEU A 54 22.27 8.45 -3.56
CA LEU A 54 21.25 9.48 -3.24
C LEU A 54 20.80 9.36 -1.78
N ASN A 55 20.68 8.14 -1.26
CA ASN A 55 20.34 7.88 0.14
C ASN A 55 21.40 8.46 1.08
N ASP A 56 22.68 8.27 0.78
CA ASP A 56 23.78 8.87 1.56
C ASP A 56 23.76 10.39 1.53
N LEU A 57 23.40 10.97 0.38
CA LEU A 57 23.34 12.41 0.21
C LEU A 57 22.25 13.04 1.09
N PHE A 58 21.09 12.40 1.19
CA PHE A 58 19.98 12.84 2.03
C PHE A 58 20.09 12.43 3.50
N GLY A 59 21.17 11.72 3.87
CA GLY A 59 21.40 11.28 5.24
C GLY A 59 20.57 10.07 5.65
N ALA A 60 19.91 9.43 4.69
CA ALA A 60 19.37 8.11 4.89
C ALA A 60 20.58 7.17 5.01
N SER A 61 20.96 6.81 6.24
CA SER A 61 22.04 5.87 6.47
C SER A 61 21.60 4.50 5.94
N ASP A 62 22.47 3.82 5.19
CA ASP A 62 22.29 2.45 4.71
C ASP A 62 22.10 1.42 5.86
N ASP A 63 22.16 1.88 7.12
CA ASP A 63 22.07 1.05 8.32
C ASP A 63 20.62 0.83 8.78
N ILE A 64 19.63 1.47 8.14
CA ILE A 64 18.22 1.23 8.42
C ILE A 64 17.59 0.75 7.13
N ASP A 65 17.45 -0.55 7.02
CA ASP A 65 16.62 -1.16 6.00
C ASP A 65 15.15 -0.74 6.27
N GLU A 66 14.63 0.23 5.52
CA GLU A 66 13.18 0.51 5.47
C GLU A 66 12.38 -0.77 5.17
N GLU A 67 13.06 -1.82 4.66
CA GLU A 67 12.50 -3.14 4.39
C GLU A 67 12.22 -3.95 5.67
N ALA A 68 12.79 -3.57 6.83
CA ALA A 68 12.60 -4.29 8.09
C ALA A 68 11.27 -3.97 8.78
N LEU A 69 10.55 -2.95 8.32
CA LEU A 69 9.31 -2.52 8.95
C LEU A 69 8.08 -3.24 8.36
N PRO A 70 7.09 -3.62 9.18
CA PRO A 70 5.90 -4.30 8.68
C PRO A 70 5.19 -3.51 7.57
N PRO A 71 4.77 -4.15 6.45
CA PRO A 71 4.21 -3.46 5.29
C PRO A 71 2.93 -2.66 5.58
N LYS A 72 2.21 -2.99 6.63
CA LYS A 72 1.04 -2.27 7.11
C LYS A 72 1.33 -0.79 7.42
N TYR A 73 2.58 -0.46 7.65
CA TYR A 73 3.01 0.82 8.19
C TYR A 73 3.91 1.64 7.23
N GLU A 74 4.04 1.25 5.97
CA GLU A 74 4.87 1.97 4.97
C GLU A 74 4.46 3.44 4.75
N SER A 75 3.27 3.82 5.17
CA SER A 75 2.76 5.20 5.08
C SER A 75 2.67 5.93 6.44
N LEU A 76 3.18 5.34 7.51
CA LEU A 76 3.03 5.84 8.87
C LEU A 76 4.32 6.47 9.38
N ASP A 77 4.17 7.41 10.32
CA ASP A 77 5.32 8.01 11.00
C ASP A 77 6.01 6.95 11.87
N PHE A 78 7.30 6.80 11.70
CA PHE A 78 8.13 5.92 12.51
C PHE A 78 9.32 6.69 13.12
N VAL A 79 9.81 6.21 14.25
CA VAL A 79 10.97 6.76 14.92
C VAL A 79 11.93 5.65 15.28
N ILE A 80 13.22 5.88 15.06
CA ILE A 80 14.30 5.02 15.50
C ILE A 80 15.20 5.81 16.44
N SER A 81 15.37 5.29 17.65
CA SER A 81 16.25 5.90 18.66
C SER A 81 17.30 4.91 19.11
N ASN A 82 18.55 5.39 19.20
CA ASN A 82 19.70 4.64 19.70
C ASN A 82 20.01 3.31 18.96
N GLY A 83 19.49 3.13 17.74
CA GLY A 83 19.70 1.92 16.95
C GLY A 83 19.14 0.64 17.54
N LYS A 84 18.27 0.74 18.56
CA LYS A 84 17.77 -0.43 19.30
C LYS A 84 16.28 -0.72 19.08
N ALA A 85 15.48 0.30 18.81
CA ALA A 85 14.04 0.10 18.66
C ALA A 85 13.50 0.96 17.52
N ALA A 86 12.47 0.47 16.86
CA ALA A 86 11.67 1.21 15.92
C ALA A 86 10.24 1.26 16.43
N ILE A 87 9.59 2.41 16.33
CA ILE A 87 8.19 2.55 16.69
C ILE A 87 7.34 2.72 15.44
N TYR A 88 6.24 2.02 15.40
CA TYR A 88 5.24 2.08 14.36
C TYR A 88 3.91 2.47 14.93
N SER A 89 3.24 3.43 14.31
CA SER A 89 1.97 3.93 14.78
C SER A 89 1.15 4.48 13.61
N ASP A 90 -0.16 4.40 13.71
CA ASP A 90 -1.12 5.13 12.88
C ASP A 90 -1.30 6.60 13.30
N LYS A 91 -0.44 7.08 14.21
CA LYS A 91 -0.46 8.42 14.78
C LYS A 91 0.77 9.21 14.35
N LYS A 92 0.58 10.52 14.15
CA LYS A 92 1.71 11.42 13.86
C LYS A 92 2.59 11.60 15.08
N VAL A 93 3.90 11.47 14.89
CA VAL A 93 4.90 11.84 15.91
C VAL A 93 4.93 13.36 16.00
N SER A 94 4.77 13.89 17.22
CA SER A 94 4.84 15.33 17.50
C SER A 94 6.20 15.73 18.09
N GLU A 95 6.82 14.86 18.88
CA GLU A 95 8.10 15.13 19.54
C GLU A 95 8.85 13.83 19.81
N THR A 96 10.18 13.89 19.73
CA THR A 96 11.08 12.78 20.10
C THR A 96 12.12 13.33 21.08
N GLY A 97 12.13 12.78 22.30
CA GLY A 97 13.10 13.14 23.32
C GLY A 97 14.44 12.41 23.12
N ASP A 98 15.53 13.05 23.54
CA ASP A 98 16.88 12.45 23.56
C ASP A 98 16.97 11.25 24.53
N ASP A 99 16.00 11.12 25.43
CA ASP A 99 15.85 10.02 26.39
C ASP A 99 15.17 8.77 25.81
N GLY A 100 14.82 8.78 24.51
CA GLY A 100 14.11 7.70 23.85
C GLY A 100 12.59 7.75 24.01
N THR A 101 12.04 8.83 24.56
CA THR A 101 10.59 9.05 24.64
C THR A 101 10.07 9.63 23.33
N VAL A 102 8.97 9.07 22.82
CA VAL A 102 8.24 9.56 21.65
C VAL A 102 6.86 10.01 22.07
N VAL A 103 6.47 11.22 21.66
CA VAL A 103 5.14 11.79 21.91
C VAL A 103 4.39 11.89 20.61
N PHE A 104 3.15 11.41 20.58
CA PHE A 104 2.27 11.47 19.43
C PHE A 104 1.30 12.65 19.51
N SER A 105 0.74 13.03 18.37
CA SER A 105 -0.16 14.18 18.23
C SER A 105 -1.46 14.06 19.04
N ASP A 106 -1.85 12.88 19.47
CA ASP A 106 -3.02 12.60 20.32
C ASP A 106 -2.68 12.54 21.82
N GLY A 107 -1.43 12.87 22.19
CA GLY A 107 -0.94 12.81 23.57
C GLY A 107 -0.54 11.41 24.04
N SER A 108 -0.58 10.40 23.16
CA SER A 108 0.01 9.09 23.42
C SER A 108 1.52 9.19 23.52
N THR A 109 2.13 8.28 24.27
CA THR A 109 3.60 8.26 24.43
C THR A 109 4.13 6.84 24.27
N ALA A 110 5.38 6.74 23.82
CA ALA A 110 6.13 5.49 23.83
C ALA A 110 7.54 5.72 24.34
N ASP A 111 8.05 4.78 25.11
CA ASP A 111 9.43 4.75 25.60
C ASP A 111 10.14 3.58 24.91
N LEU A 112 11.09 3.91 24.04
CA LEU A 112 11.84 2.95 23.24
C LEU A 112 12.88 2.20 24.07
N ASN A 113 13.29 2.71 25.23
CA ASN A 113 14.25 2.03 26.12
C ASN A 113 13.58 0.92 26.93
N THR A 114 12.36 1.19 27.41
CA THR A 114 11.58 0.22 28.20
C THR A 114 10.63 -0.61 27.34
N MET A 115 10.53 -0.31 26.05
CA MET A 115 9.63 -0.98 25.11
C MET A 115 8.16 -0.91 25.57
N THR A 116 7.76 0.23 26.13
CA THR A 116 6.40 0.43 26.66
C THR A 116 5.72 1.60 25.97
N ALA A 117 4.39 1.53 25.85
CA ALA A 117 3.58 2.61 25.31
C ALA A 117 2.36 2.90 26.17
N VAL A 118 1.99 4.18 26.24
CA VAL A 118 0.74 4.65 26.85
C VAL A 118 -0.12 5.21 25.75
N ASN A 119 -1.13 4.45 25.34
CA ASN A 119 -2.09 4.86 24.33
C ASN A 119 -3.22 5.68 24.95
N ARG A 120 -3.44 6.91 24.50
CA ARG A 120 -4.48 7.83 24.98
C ARG A 120 -5.58 8.09 23.96
N GLY A 121 -5.44 7.59 22.74
CA GLY A 121 -6.38 7.75 21.64
C GLY A 121 -6.79 6.42 21.02
N THR A 122 -7.38 6.48 19.83
CA THR A 122 -7.67 5.31 18.98
C THR A 122 -6.45 4.94 18.15
N GLY A 123 -6.35 3.68 17.76
CA GLY A 123 -5.24 3.15 16.98
C GLY A 123 -4.21 2.40 17.83
N GLU A 124 -3.21 1.84 17.20
CA GLU A 124 -2.23 0.97 17.84
C GLU A 124 -0.83 1.59 17.80
N ILE A 125 -0.06 1.41 18.87
CA ILE A 125 1.37 1.71 18.93
C ILE A 125 2.10 0.39 19.08
N ARG A 126 3.02 0.09 18.17
CA ARG A 126 3.88 -1.11 18.24
C ARG A 126 5.34 -0.68 18.34
N ILE A 127 6.06 -1.27 19.25
CA ILE A 127 7.49 -1.04 19.46
C ILE A 127 8.24 -2.33 19.15
N TYR A 128 9.30 -2.20 18.35
CA TYR A 128 10.13 -3.33 17.91
C TYR A 128 11.57 -3.08 18.34
N ASP A 129 12.22 -4.09 18.90
CA ASP A 129 13.68 -4.08 19.00
C ASP A 129 14.27 -4.35 17.61
N ILE A 130 15.15 -3.48 17.13
CA ILE A 130 15.79 -3.63 15.82
C ILE A 130 16.60 -4.92 15.77
N ASN A 131 17.17 -5.37 16.89
CA ASN A 131 17.92 -6.63 16.93
C ASN A 131 16.98 -7.85 16.80
N ASP A 132 15.72 -7.76 17.28
CA ASP A 132 14.73 -8.82 17.10
C ASP A 132 14.20 -8.83 15.66
N ILE A 133 14.18 -7.66 14.99
CA ILE A 133 13.83 -7.54 13.57
C ILE A 133 14.93 -8.16 12.67
N VAL A 134 16.16 -8.20 13.13
CA VAL A 134 17.36 -8.62 12.36
C VAL A 134 17.62 -10.14 12.41
N GLU A 135 16.82 -10.97 13.09
CA GLU A 135 16.87 -12.42 12.83
C GLU A 135 16.30 -12.74 11.42
N ARG A 136 17.00 -12.25 10.42
CA ARG A 136 16.74 -12.58 9.03
C ARG A 136 17.13 -14.02 8.78
N LYS A 137 16.17 -14.91 8.61
CA LYS A 137 16.46 -16.17 7.92
C LYS A 137 16.77 -15.78 6.47
N PRO A 138 18.01 -15.94 6.00
CA PRO A 138 18.38 -15.54 4.63
C PRO A 138 17.52 -16.31 3.64
N THR A 139 17.22 -15.67 2.51
CA THR A 139 16.56 -16.32 1.38
C THR A 139 17.29 -17.61 1.05
N PRO A 140 16.64 -18.77 1.05
CA PRO A 140 17.28 -20.02 0.67
C PRO A 140 17.88 -19.86 -0.74
N LYS A 141 19.17 -20.15 -0.92
CA LYS A 141 19.79 -20.14 -2.24
C LYS A 141 19.14 -21.24 -3.07
N GLY A 142 18.43 -20.85 -4.15
CA GLY A 142 17.87 -21.81 -5.08
C GLY A 142 18.95 -22.52 -5.89
N SER A 143 18.69 -23.76 -6.24
CA SER A 143 19.41 -24.52 -7.28
C SER A 143 18.38 -24.97 -8.32
N ASP A 144 18.82 -25.10 -9.59
CA ASP A 144 17.99 -25.61 -10.69
C ASP A 144 16.71 -24.80 -10.99
N GLY A 145 16.78 -23.46 -10.93
CA GLY A 145 15.64 -22.60 -11.24
C GLY A 145 14.54 -22.57 -10.17
N LYS A 146 14.84 -23.00 -8.94
CA LYS A 146 13.89 -23.05 -7.83
C LYS A 146 14.47 -22.52 -6.53
N CYS A 147 13.60 -21.93 -5.71
CA CYS A 147 13.89 -21.51 -4.34
C CYS A 147 12.69 -21.90 -3.45
N SER A 148 12.91 -22.47 -2.29
CA SER A 148 11.84 -22.88 -1.38
C SER A 148 12.23 -22.74 0.08
N GLY A 149 11.25 -22.64 0.96
CA GLY A 149 11.46 -22.56 2.39
C GLY A 149 10.21 -22.97 3.18
N VAL A 150 10.42 -23.29 4.47
CA VAL A 150 9.36 -23.65 5.43
C VAL A 150 9.55 -22.78 6.66
N TYR A 151 8.45 -22.26 7.20
CA TYR A 151 8.40 -21.35 8.33
C TYR A 151 7.32 -21.78 9.30
N ASP A 152 7.63 -21.68 10.57
CA ASP A 152 6.68 -21.90 11.66
C ASP A 152 6.11 -20.56 12.14
N ASP A 153 4.97 -20.56 12.80
CA ASP A 153 4.34 -19.42 13.50
C ASP A 153 4.00 -18.19 12.61
N ILE A 154 3.85 -18.39 11.31
CA ILE A 154 3.43 -17.31 10.39
C ILE A 154 1.91 -17.12 10.49
N LYS A 155 1.46 -15.85 10.57
CA LYS A 155 0.06 -15.44 10.56
C LYS A 155 -0.28 -14.42 9.48
N SER A 156 0.72 -13.74 8.92
CA SER A 156 0.54 -12.69 7.93
C SER A 156 1.45 -12.90 6.72
N ILE A 157 0.95 -12.52 5.54
CA ILE A 157 1.68 -12.61 4.26
C ILE A 157 1.78 -11.23 3.64
N SER A 158 3.00 -10.86 3.22
CA SER A 158 3.25 -9.63 2.48
C SER A 158 3.95 -9.91 1.15
N LEU A 159 3.42 -9.36 0.08
CA LEU A 159 3.93 -9.49 -1.29
C LEU A 159 4.25 -8.11 -1.87
N SER A 160 5.49 -7.88 -2.28
CA SER A 160 5.92 -6.71 -3.03
C SER A 160 6.53 -7.15 -4.37
N LEU A 161 5.76 -7.04 -5.44
CA LEU A 161 6.03 -7.65 -6.74
C LEU A 161 6.29 -6.57 -7.79
N ALA A 162 7.56 -6.21 -8.01
CA ALA A 162 7.96 -5.21 -9.00
C ALA A 162 8.54 -5.83 -10.30
N TYR A 163 8.38 -7.14 -10.49
CA TYR A 163 8.74 -7.88 -11.70
C TYR A 163 7.73 -8.97 -11.98
N ASN A 164 7.54 -9.34 -13.25
CA ASN A 164 6.50 -10.26 -13.67
C ASN A 164 6.64 -11.65 -13.03
N CYS A 165 5.67 -12.00 -12.20
CA CYS A 165 5.50 -13.33 -11.63
C CYS A 165 4.05 -13.53 -11.18
N ASN A 166 3.56 -14.76 -11.30
CA ASN A 166 2.24 -15.11 -10.78
C ASN A 166 2.35 -15.71 -9.38
N VAL A 167 1.44 -15.35 -8.49
CA VAL A 167 1.44 -15.82 -7.10
C VAL A 167 0.16 -16.58 -6.80
N THR A 168 0.32 -17.75 -6.17
CA THR A 168 -0.82 -18.52 -5.64
C THR A 168 -0.62 -18.73 -4.15
N ILE A 169 -1.62 -18.36 -3.34
CA ILE A 169 -1.66 -18.59 -1.90
C ILE A 169 -2.78 -19.59 -1.61
N SER A 170 -2.45 -20.69 -0.96
CA SER A 170 -3.40 -21.74 -0.62
C SER A 170 -3.11 -22.32 0.78
N LYS A 171 -4.07 -23.03 1.36
CA LYS A 171 -3.92 -23.68 2.64
C LYS A 171 -3.01 -24.92 2.52
N ALA A 172 -2.08 -25.08 3.46
CA ALA A 172 -1.28 -26.30 3.62
C ALA A 172 -2.10 -27.40 4.30
N THR A 173 -1.71 -28.64 4.05
CA THR A 173 -2.31 -29.84 4.69
C THR A 173 -1.57 -30.25 5.95
N ASP A 174 -0.33 -29.82 6.13
CA ASP A 174 0.57 -30.19 7.23
C ASP A 174 0.64 -29.14 8.36
N GLY A 175 -0.09 -28.05 8.25
CA GLY A 175 -0.12 -26.96 9.23
C GLY A 175 1.13 -26.07 9.25
N LYS A 176 2.03 -26.21 8.28
CA LYS A 176 3.24 -25.38 8.16
C LYS A 176 3.13 -24.40 7.00
N THR A 177 3.65 -23.20 7.21
CA THR A 177 3.75 -22.23 6.13
C THR A 177 4.99 -22.48 5.29
N SER A 178 4.80 -22.68 3.98
CA SER A 178 5.89 -22.96 3.06
C SER A 178 5.72 -22.20 1.75
N PHE A 179 6.82 -22.02 1.02
CA PHE A 179 6.77 -21.47 -0.32
C PHE A 179 7.68 -22.22 -1.29
N GLU A 180 7.34 -22.14 -2.55
CA GLU A 180 8.18 -22.51 -3.69
C GLU A 180 8.12 -21.37 -4.72
N ALA A 181 9.30 -20.83 -5.08
CA ALA A 181 9.46 -19.87 -6.18
C ALA A 181 10.21 -20.56 -7.33
N VAL A 182 9.66 -20.49 -8.53
CA VAL A 182 10.19 -21.11 -9.75
C VAL A 182 10.24 -20.05 -10.83
N GLY A 183 11.32 -20.00 -11.60
CA GLY A 183 11.43 -19.06 -12.69
C GLY A 183 12.85 -18.89 -13.21
N THR A 184 13.06 -17.84 -13.99
CA THR A 184 14.35 -17.53 -14.60
C THR A 184 15.41 -17.16 -13.56
N ASP A 185 16.69 -17.30 -13.90
CA ASP A 185 17.80 -16.86 -13.04
C ASP A 185 17.69 -15.37 -12.69
N THR A 186 17.22 -14.55 -13.63
CA THR A 186 16.96 -13.13 -13.37
C THR A 186 15.91 -12.96 -12.29
N PHE A 187 14.77 -13.64 -12.38
CA PHE A 187 13.72 -13.59 -11.38
C PHE A 187 14.23 -14.04 -10.01
N LEU A 188 14.90 -15.18 -9.94
CA LEU A 188 15.43 -15.71 -8.68
C LEU A 188 16.51 -14.81 -8.05
N SER A 189 17.28 -14.08 -8.86
CA SER A 189 18.24 -13.10 -8.37
C SER A 189 17.61 -11.83 -7.78
N LEU A 190 16.38 -11.50 -8.20
CA LEU A 190 15.59 -10.36 -7.73
C LEU A 190 14.62 -10.74 -6.60
N PHE A 191 14.45 -12.03 -6.35
CA PHE A 191 13.52 -12.57 -5.37
C PHE A 191 14.17 -12.67 -3.98
N SER A 192 13.45 -12.25 -2.97
CA SER A 192 13.85 -12.41 -1.57
C SER A 192 12.66 -12.78 -0.70
N VAL A 193 12.92 -13.51 0.38
CA VAL A 193 11.93 -13.87 1.41
C VAL A 193 12.52 -13.59 2.77
N GLU A 194 11.75 -12.95 3.62
CA GLU A 194 12.11 -12.61 4.99
C GLU A 194 10.98 -13.00 5.93
N ALA A 195 11.31 -13.62 7.06
CA ALA A 195 10.39 -13.84 8.16
C ALA A 195 10.66 -12.79 9.25
N LEU A 196 9.65 -11.99 9.56
CA LEU A 196 9.70 -10.92 10.56
C LEU A 196 8.64 -11.21 11.63
N GLY A 197 9.03 -11.90 12.69
CA GLY A 197 8.05 -12.43 13.66
C GLY A 197 7.02 -13.32 12.97
N GLU A 198 5.74 -12.99 13.07
CA GLU A 198 4.62 -13.74 12.48
C GLU A 198 4.32 -13.37 11.02
N ILE A 199 5.14 -12.49 10.39
CA ILE A 199 4.94 -12.00 9.02
C ILE A 199 5.95 -12.67 8.09
N LEU A 200 5.50 -13.26 6.99
CA LEU A 200 6.34 -13.75 5.91
C LEU A 200 6.26 -12.79 4.72
N LYS A 201 7.36 -12.10 4.46
CA LYS A 201 7.48 -11.06 3.44
C LYS A 201 8.20 -11.59 2.21
N PHE A 202 7.57 -11.47 1.05
CA PHE A 202 8.12 -11.81 -0.26
C PHE A 202 8.36 -10.53 -1.06
N LYS A 203 9.53 -10.39 -1.63
CA LYS A 203 9.86 -9.26 -2.48
C LYS A 203 10.48 -9.70 -3.78
N VAL A 204 10.02 -9.13 -4.88
CA VAL A 204 10.63 -9.27 -6.21
C VAL A 204 10.97 -7.87 -6.69
N LYS A 205 12.27 -7.56 -6.75
CA LYS A 205 12.77 -6.23 -7.15
C LYS A 205 12.59 -6.01 -8.67
N SER A 206 12.52 -4.75 -9.08
CA SER A 206 12.56 -4.40 -10.50
C SER A 206 13.96 -4.62 -11.08
N PRO A 207 14.11 -5.18 -12.28
CA PRO A 207 15.43 -5.29 -12.92
C PRO A 207 15.92 -3.91 -13.36
N ASN A 208 17.25 -3.70 -13.29
CA ASN A 208 17.91 -2.46 -13.71
C ASN A 208 17.89 -2.19 -15.22
N ARG A 209 17.38 -3.10 -16.04
CA ARG A 209 17.23 -2.99 -17.51
C ARG A 209 15.93 -3.62 -17.96
N ASN A 210 15.33 -3.10 -19.04
CA ASN A 210 14.16 -3.71 -19.70
C ASN A 210 14.48 -5.15 -20.10
N SER A 211 14.06 -6.11 -19.31
CA SER A 211 14.08 -7.52 -19.66
C SER A 211 12.65 -7.93 -20.00
N ASN A 212 12.43 -8.27 -21.27
CA ASN A 212 11.19 -8.90 -21.69
C ASN A 212 11.18 -10.32 -21.13
N SER A 213 10.59 -10.57 -19.98
CA SER A 213 10.35 -11.92 -19.50
C SER A 213 8.93 -12.32 -19.80
N HIS A 214 8.75 -13.40 -20.51
CA HIS A 214 7.47 -14.08 -20.64
C HIS A 214 7.14 -14.80 -19.32
N ASN A 215 5.87 -14.92 -19.01
CA ASN A 215 5.19 -15.36 -17.79
C ASN A 215 5.55 -16.76 -17.22
N GLU A 216 6.81 -17.09 -17.07
CA GLU A 216 7.21 -18.39 -16.47
C GLU A 216 7.51 -18.31 -14.97
N ASN A 217 7.61 -17.10 -14.41
CA ASN A 217 7.94 -16.93 -13.00
C ASN A 217 6.70 -17.16 -12.12
N LYS A 218 6.85 -17.99 -11.10
CA LYS A 218 5.74 -18.35 -10.21
C LYS A 218 6.20 -18.43 -8.75
N ILE A 219 5.37 -17.93 -7.84
CA ILE A 219 5.50 -18.14 -6.41
C ILE A 219 4.26 -18.90 -5.93
N THR A 220 4.47 -20.05 -5.30
CA THR A 220 3.41 -20.82 -4.65
C THR A 220 3.63 -20.76 -3.14
N ILE A 221 2.63 -20.28 -2.41
CA ILE A 221 2.65 -20.15 -0.95
C ILE A 221 1.57 -21.06 -0.39
N LYS A 222 1.95 -21.91 0.56
CA LYS A 222 1.02 -22.73 1.34
C LYS A 222 1.04 -22.25 2.78
N THR A 223 -0.10 -21.84 3.33
CA THR A 223 -0.19 -21.31 4.68
C THR A 223 -0.51 -22.39 5.69
N GLY A 224 0.17 -22.40 6.83
CA GLY A 224 -0.10 -23.29 7.94
C GLY A 224 -1.38 -22.94 8.72
N PHE A 225 -1.94 -21.76 8.50
CA PHE A 225 -3.17 -21.28 9.13
C PHE A 225 -4.37 -21.39 8.19
N SER A 226 -5.57 -21.42 8.77
CA SER A 226 -6.84 -21.43 8.02
C SER A 226 -7.43 -20.03 7.81
N VAL A 227 -7.14 -19.10 8.73
CA VAL A 227 -7.45 -17.68 8.63
C VAL A 227 -6.21 -16.93 9.09
N GLY A 228 -5.70 -16.04 8.24
CA GLY A 228 -4.54 -15.21 8.57
C GLY A 228 -4.96 -13.88 9.23
N GLU A 229 -3.97 -13.18 9.80
CA GLU A 229 -4.21 -11.86 10.38
C GLU A 229 -4.22 -10.79 9.29
N GLU A 230 -3.20 -10.72 8.46
CA GLU A 230 -3.10 -9.69 7.44
C GLU A 230 -2.54 -10.22 6.12
N LEU A 231 -3.15 -9.79 5.00
CA LEU A 231 -2.65 -9.98 3.65
C LEU A 231 -2.31 -8.62 3.03
N CYS A 232 -1.02 -8.37 2.80
CA CYS A 232 -0.57 -7.20 2.04
C CYS A 232 -0.08 -7.62 0.66
N VAL A 233 -0.66 -7.04 -0.39
CA VAL A 233 -0.24 -7.28 -1.78
C VAL A 233 0.01 -5.95 -2.47
N SER A 234 1.22 -5.76 -2.98
CA SER A 234 1.57 -4.69 -3.90
C SER A 234 2.07 -5.31 -5.20
N ALA A 235 1.19 -5.42 -6.18
CA ALA A 235 1.46 -5.98 -7.50
C ALA A 235 1.67 -4.84 -8.51
N CYS A 236 2.86 -4.81 -9.12
CA CYS A 236 3.17 -3.92 -10.23
C CYS A 236 3.25 -4.74 -11.54
N CYS A 237 3.17 -4.05 -12.68
CA CYS A 237 3.28 -4.71 -14.00
C CYS A 237 2.06 -5.61 -14.30
N SER A 238 2.29 -6.86 -14.70
CA SER A 238 1.25 -7.85 -15.10
C SER A 238 1.25 -9.05 -14.16
N ASN A 239 1.41 -8.81 -12.86
CA ASN A 239 1.44 -9.88 -11.86
C ASN A 239 0.03 -10.29 -11.45
N ASP A 240 -0.30 -11.57 -11.64
CA ASP A 240 -1.55 -12.12 -11.13
C ASP A 240 -1.35 -12.76 -9.76
N VAL A 241 -2.18 -12.38 -8.82
CA VAL A 241 -2.16 -12.92 -7.46
C VAL A 241 -3.49 -13.60 -7.14
N ARG A 242 -3.45 -14.89 -6.89
CA ARG A 242 -4.60 -15.65 -6.43
C ARG A 242 -4.41 -16.10 -4.99
N CYS A 243 -5.32 -15.72 -4.13
CA CYS A 243 -5.40 -16.16 -2.74
C CYS A 243 -6.67 -16.98 -2.51
N ASP A 244 -6.54 -18.17 -1.94
CA ASP A 244 -7.67 -19.05 -1.58
C ASP A 244 -7.77 -19.20 -0.03
N VAL A 245 -7.16 -18.28 0.75
CA VAL A 245 -7.12 -18.30 2.23
C VAL A 245 -7.69 -17.01 2.78
N ASP A 246 -8.60 -17.10 3.73
CA ASP A 246 -9.21 -15.94 4.40
C ASP A 246 -8.21 -15.22 5.32
N PHE A 247 -8.37 -13.90 5.46
CA PHE A 247 -7.60 -13.09 6.40
C PHE A 247 -8.51 -12.11 7.16
N ASN A 248 -8.09 -11.70 8.35
CA ASN A 248 -8.81 -10.66 9.09
C ASN A 248 -8.75 -9.32 8.38
N SER A 249 -7.58 -8.93 7.86
CA SER A 249 -7.41 -7.67 7.13
C SER A 249 -6.66 -7.85 5.82
N ALA A 250 -6.93 -6.96 4.85
CA ALA A 250 -6.19 -6.92 3.59
C ALA A 250 -5.87 -5.51 3.13
N SER A 251 -4.66 -5.36 2.58
CA SER A 251 -4.24 -4.20 1.78
C SER A 251 -3.83 -4.70 0.40
N LEU A 252 -4.68 -4.47 -0.60
CA LEU A 252 -4.52 -4.96 -1.97
C LEU A 252 -4.26 -3.79 -2.89
N LYS A 253 -3.09 -3.76 -3.52
CA LYS A 253 -2.71 -2.71 -4.46
C LYS A 253 -2.25 -3.30 -5.78
N VAL A 254 -2.89 -2.87 -6.85
CA VAL A 254 -2.48 -3.14 -8.23
C VAL A 254 -1.97 -1.84 -8.85
N THR A 255 -0.77 -1.89 -9.46
CA THR A 255 -0.20 -0.79 -10.24
C THR A 255 0.27 -1.36 -11.57
N GLY A 256 -0.58 -1.26 -12.60
CA GLY A 256 -0.33 -1.89 -13.91
C GLY A 256 -1.54 -2.64 -14.43
N SER A 257 -1.34 -3.87 -14.94
CA SER A 257 -2.36 -4.66 -15.64
C SER A 257 -2.55 -6.07 -15.05
N GLY A 258 -1.94 -6.38 -13.92
CA GLY A 258 -2.12 -7.68 -13.27
C GLY A 258 -3.35 -7.70 -12.37
N ASP A 259 -3.86 -8.88 -12.05
CA ASP A 259 -5.11 -9.06 -11.34
C ASP A 259 -4.90 -9.66 -9.95
N ILE A 260 -5.75 -9.26 -8.99
CA ILE A 260 -5.79 -9.87 -7.66
C ILE A 260 -7.16 -10.54 -7.46
N THR A 261 -7.16 -11.83 -7.18
CA THR A 261 -8.35 -12.56 -6.72
C THR A 261 -8.12 -13.03 -5.29
N ALA A 262 -9.00 -12.64 -4.39
CA ALA A 262 -8.88 -12.95 -2.97
C ALA A 262 -10.23 -13.32 -2.34
N PRO A 263 -10.24 -14.07 -1.21
CA PRO A 263 -11.48 -14.56 -0.63
C PRO A 263 -12.12 -13.54 0.34
N ASN A 264 -12.21 -13.90 1.63
CA ASN A 264 -12.97 -13.12 2.61
C ASN A 264 -12.06 -12.36 3.56
N PHE A 265 -12.50 -11.14 3.94
CA PHE A 265 -11.83 -10.29 4.90
C PHE A 265 -12.84 -9.69 5.89
N LYS A 266 -12.38 -9.31 7.09
CA LYS A 266 -13.16 -8.39 7.92
C LYS A 266 -12.99 -6.96 7.40
N THR A 267 -11.75 -6.53 7.16
CA THR A 267 -11.46 -5.21 6.60
C THR A 267 -10.62 -5.33 5.34
N CYS A 268 -10.94 -4.54 4.31
CA CYS A 268 -10.19 -4.54 3.06
C CYS A 268 -9.96 -3.11 2.56
N ASN A 269 -8.71 -2.79 2.22
CA ASN A 269 -8.36 -1.59 1.48
C ASN A 269 -7.81 -2.00 0.12
N ALA A 270 -8.60 -1.82 -0.94
CA ALA A 270 -8.27 -2.15 -2.31
C ALA A 270 -7.96 -0.87 -3.10
N SER A 271 -6.86 -0.86 -3.84
CA SER A 271 -6.44 0.27 -4.67
C SER A 271 -5.94 -0.22 -6.03
N ILE A 272 -6.54 0.29 -7.08
CA ILE A 272 -6.16 0.01 -8.47
C ILE A 272 -5.62 1.29 -9.10
N VAL A 273 -4.41 1.22 -9.65
CA VAL A 273 -3.78 2.29 -10.43
C VAL A 273 -3.34 1.70 -11.76
N GLY A 274 -4.16 1.83 -12.79
CA GLY A 274 -3.90 1.22 -14.11
C GLY A 274 -5.11 0.52 -14.68
N SER A 275 -4.92 -0.69 -15.22
CA SER A 275 -5.93 -1.45 -15.96
C SER A 275 -6.12 -2.90 -15.44
N GLY A 276 -5.48 -3.24 -14.34
CA GLY A 276 -5.67 -4.56 -13.72
C GLY A 276 -6.84 -4.55 -12.74
N ASP A 277 -7.36 -5.72 -12.40
CA ASP A 277 -8.59 -5.89 -11.66
C ASP A 277 -8.37 -6.43 -10.25
N ILE A 278 -9.28 -6.10 -9.33
CA ILE A 278 -9.32 -6.72 -8.00
C ILE A 278 -10.70 -7.36 -7.78
N THR A 279 -10.71 -8.66 -7.53
CA THR A 279 -11.91 -9.41 -7.15
C THR A 279 -11.79 -9.93 -5.72
N VAL A 280 -12.75 -9.57 -4.87
CA VAL A 280 -12.87 -10.01 -3.48
C VAL A 280 -14.21 -10.71 -3.29
N SER A 281 -14.25 -11.80 -2.51
CA SER A 281 -15.52 -12.48 -2.26
C SER A 281 -16.41 -11.72 -1.27
N GLU A 282 -15.90 -11.45 -0.06
CA GLU A 282 -16.69 -10.81 1.00
C GLU A 282 -15.82 -9.92 1.90
N VAL A 283 -16.40 -8.77 2.35
CA VAL A 283 -15.80 -7.88 3.36
C VAL A 283 -16.83 -7.58 4.44
N SER A 284 -16.67 -8.17 5.63
CA SER A 284 -17.72 -8.20 6.65
C SER A 284 -17.80 -6.97 7.57
N GLU A 285 -16.75 -6.13 7.66
CA GLU A 285 -16.75 -4.96 8.55
C GLU A 285 -16.58 -3.63 7.80
N MET A 286 -15.53 -3.48 7.00
CA MET A 286 -15.24 -2.23 6.28
C MET A 286 -14.51 -2.49 4.96
N LEU A 287 -15.07 -2.01 3.87
CA LEU A 287 -14.44 -1.97 2.56
C LEU A 287 -14.07 -0.54 2.17
N LYS A 288 -12.82 -0.34 1.76
CA LYS A 288 -12.42 0.84 1.00
C LYS A 288 -11.89 0.38 -0.35
N ALA A 289 -12.57 0.75 -1.44
CA ALA A 289 -12.15 0.44 -2.80
C ALA A 289 -11.97 1.73 -3.61
N GLY A 290 -10.77 1.89 -4.19
CA GLY A 290 -10.41 3.05 -4.99
C GLY A 290 -9.79 2.65 -6.32
N ILE A 291 -10.30 3.22 -7.42
CA ILE A 291 -9.79 3.02 -8.77
C ILE A 291 -9.26 4.34 -9.31
N THR A 292 -8.05 4.30 -9.88
CA THR A 292 -7.46 5.37 -10.65
C THR A 292 -6.98 4.78 -11.97
N GLY A 293 -7.78 4.90 -13.03
CA GLY A 293 -7.49 4.29 -14.33
C GLY A 293 -8.70 3.61 -14.94
N SER A 294 -8.52 2.42 -15.50
CA SER A 294 -9.52 1.68 -16.27
C SER A 294 -9.70 0.23 -15.80
N GLY A 295 -9.08 -0.15 -14.70
CA GLY A 295 -9.29 -1.49 -14.11
C GLY A 295 -10.53 -1.53 -13.23
N ASP A 296 -11.04 -2.71 -12.91
CA ASP A 296 -12.31 -2.92 -12.25
C ASP A 296 -12.17 -3.52 -10.85
N PHE A 297 -13.11 -3.18 -9.97
CA PHE A 297 -13.21 -3.81 -8.66
C PHE A 297 -14.54 -4.54 -8.53
N SER A 298 -14.50 -5.80 -8.11
CA SER A 298 -15.71 -6.58 -7.87
C SER A 298 -15.73 -7.24 -6.49
N CYS A 299 -16.94 -7.27 -5.86
CA CYS A 299 -17.15 -7.92 -4.57
C CYS A 299 -18.57 -8.49 -4.49
N SER A 300 -18.74 -9.64 -3.83
CA SER A 300 -20.06 -10.23 -3.66
C SER A 300 -20.85 -9.56 -2.53
N HIS A 301 -20.20 -9.34 -1.37
CA HIS A 301 -20.79 -8.64 -0.23
C HIS A 301 -19.81 -7.71 0.44
N ALA A 302 -20.26 -6.50 0.81
CA ALA A 302 -19.44 -5.55 1.55
C ALA A 302 -20.24 -4.78 2.60
N ASN A 303 -19.68 -4.68 3.81
CA ASN A 303 -20.22 -3.83 4.87
C ASN A 303 -19.46 -2.50 4.93
N ASN A 304 -20.21 -1.42 5.19
CA ASN A 304 -19.68 -0.04 5.27
C ASN A 304 -18.75 0.33 4.11
N PRO A 305 -19.16 0.18 2.83
CA PRO A 305 -18.27 0.41 1.71
C PRO A 305 -18.03 1.90 1.45
N LYS A 306 -16.74 2.22 1.23
CA LYS A 306 -16.31 3.52 0.70
C LYS A 306 -15.70 3.32 -0.68
N LEU A 307 -16.43 3.73 -1.72
CA LEU A 307 -16.12 3.48 -3.12
C LEU A 307 -15.72 4.77 -3.82
N THR A 308 -14.62 4.74 -4.55
CA THR A 308 -14.14 5.90 -5.31
C THR A 308 -13.62 5.45 -6.67
N VAL A 309 -14.14 6.05 -7.73
CA VAL A 309 -13.65 5.88 -9.10
C VAL A 309 -13.10 7.19 -9.62
N THR A 310 -11.87 7.17 -10.10
CA THR A 310 -11.23 8.27 -10.81
C THR A 310 -10.71 7.76 -12.14
N GLY A 311 -11.42 8.03 -13.22
CA GLY A 311 -11.11 7.49 -14.55
C GLY A 311 -12.29 6.79 -15.20
N SER A 312 -12.05 5.60 -15.76
CA SER A 312 -13.02 4.86 -16.59
C SER A 312 -13.26 3.41 -16.11
N GLY A 313 -12.68 3.03 -14.99
CA GLY A 313 -12.89 1.68 -14.43
C GLY A 313 -14.18 1.60 -13.61
N ASP A 314 -14.68 0.41 -13.39
CA ASP A 314 -15.98 0.17 -12.79
C ASP A 314 -15.90 -0.52 -11.43
N ILE A 315 -16.90 -0.28 -10.57
CA ILE A 315 -17.07 -1.01 -9.31
C ILE A 315 -18.40 -1.75 -9.33
N ASP A 316 -18.37 -3.09 -9.19
CA ASP A 316 -19.59 -3.93 -9.07
C ASP A 316 -19.61 -4.64 -7.71
N ILE A 317 -20.56 -4.28 -6.81
CA ILE A 317 -20.79 -4.98 -5.56
C ILE A 317 -22.24 -5.45 -5.51
N LYS A 318 -22.44 -6.77 -5.45
CA LYS A 318 -23.78 -7.36 -5.55
C LYS A 318 -24.66 -7.02 -4.38
N ASP A 319 -24.11 -6.97 -3.16
CA ASP A 319 -24.82 -6.69 -1.93
C ASP A 319 -24.00 -5.85 -0.97
N ILE A 320 -24.56 -4.73 -0.50
CA ILE A 320 -23.93 -3.85 0.48
C ILE A 320 -24.82 -3.68 1.72
N SER A 321 -24.18 -3.45 2.88
CA SER A 321 -24.85 -3.19 4.15
C SER A 321 -24.16 -2.08 4.95
N GLY A 322 -24.76 -1.64 6.05
CA GLY A 322 -24.22 -0.56 6.90
C GLY A 322 -24.43 0.82 6.30
N ASP A 323 -23.40 1.68 6.38
CA ASP A 323 -23.36 3.00 5.78
C ASP A 323 -22.45 3.00 4.55
N ALA A 324 -22.92 3.54 3.43
CA ALA A 324 -22.22 3.48 2.15
C ALA A 324 -21.87 4.87 1.60
N THR A 325 -20.71 4.95 0.94
CA THR A 325 -20.38 6.12 0.10
C THR A 325 -19.90 5.67 -1.26
N ALA A 326 -20.37 6.33 -2.33
CA ALA A 326 -19.99 6.08 -3.70
C ALA A 326 -19.65 7.41 -4.38
N SER A 327 -18.42 7.52 -4.91
CA SER A 327 -17.93 8.73 -5.54
C SER A 327 -17.31 8.43 -6.89
N ILE A 328 -17.72 9.17 -7.93
CA ILE A 328 -17.17 9.06 -9.28
C ILE A 328 -16.62 10.42 -9.70
N ASN A 329 -15.38 10.41 -10.19
CA ASN A 329 -14.74 11.55 -10.85
C ASN A 329 -14.21 11.06 -12.22
N GLY A 330 -15.05 11.05 -13.22
CA GLY A 330 -14.70 10.49 -14.54
C GLY A 330 -15.88 9.95 -15.30
N VAL A 331 -15.70 8.82 -15.97
CA VAL A 331 -16.67 8.16 -16.86
C VAL A 331 -16.93 6.68 -16.50
N GLY A 332 -16.29 6.17 -15.44
CA GLY A 332 -16.55 4.81 -14.96
C GLY A 332 -17.81 4.71 -14.12
N ASP A 333 -18.33 3.51 -13.95
CA ASP A 333 -19.62 3.27 -13.34
C ASP A 333 -19.51 2.58 -11.96
N ILE A 334 -20.52 2.79 -11.11
CA ILE A 334 -20.66 2.04 -9.85
C ILE A 334 -22.01 1.33 -9.83
N LYS A 335 -21.95 -0.01 -9.68
CA LYS A 335 -23.12 -0.86 -9.55
C LYS A 335 -23.17 -1.50 -8.18
N ILE A 336 -24.27 -1.25 -7.45
CA ILE A 336 -24.47 -1.72 -6.08
C ILE A 336 -25.92 -2.18 -5.83
N GLY A 337 -26.06 -3.16 -4.96
CA GLY A 337 -27.38 -3.60 -4.46
C GLY A 337 -27.32 -3.79 -2.94
N GLY A 338 -28.43 -4.15 -2.30
CA GLY A 338 -28.47 -4.47 -0.87
C GLY A 338 -29.31 -3.51 -0.02
N ASN A 339 -29.03 -3.49 1.30
CA ASN A 339 -29.76 -2.68 2.24
C ASN A 339 -28.83 -1.89 3.15
N VAL A 340 -28.94 -0.56 3.11
CA VAL A 340 -28.08 0.34 3.87
C VAL A 340 -28.87 1.31 4.73
N HIS A 341 -28.29 1.79 5.81
CA HIS A 341 -28.85 2.86 6.63
C HIS A 341 -28.79 4.19 5.90
N SER A 342 -27.60 4.50 5.38
CA SER A 342 -27.41 5.73 4.63
C SER A 342 -26.52 5.49 3.43
N ILE A 343 -26.78 6.27 2.36
CA ILE A 343 -25.90 6.33 1.22
C ILE A 343 -25.54 7.77 0.86
N GLY A 344 -24.22 8.03 0.73
CA GLY A 344 -23.67 9.26 0.15
C GLY A 344 -23.24 9.02 -1.29
N ILE A 345 -23.80 9.75 -2.25
CA ILE A 345 -23.44 9.67 -3.66
C ILE A 345 -22.84 10.99 -4.10
N GLY A 346 -21.66 10.96 -4.71
CA GLY A 346 -21.01 12.13 -5.32
C GLY A 346 -20.54 11.81 -6.72
N ILE A 347 -21.03 12.52 -7.75
CA ILE A 347 -20.57 12.35 -9.12
C ILE A 347 -20.08 13.68 -9.68
N THR A 348 -18.89 13.64 -10.27
CA THR A 348 -18.34 14.74 -11.08
C THR A 348 -17.84 14.13 -12.39
N GLY A 349 -18.58 14.35 -13.49
CA GLY A 349 -18.27 13.73 -14.78
C GLY A 349 -19.48 13.11 -15.46
N CYS A 350 -19.27 12.00 -16.18
CA CYS A 350 -20.28 11.33 -17.00
C CYS A 350 -20.50 9.85 -16.64
N GLY A 351 -19.96 9.39 -15.50
CA GLY A 351 -20.17 8.02 -15.06
C GLY A 351 -21.49 7.82 -14.31
N ASP A 352 -22.04 6.62 -14.33
CA ASP A 352 -23.37 6.32 -13.82
C ASP A 352 -23.34 5.53 -12.49
N ILE A 353 -24.41 5.67 -11.68
CA ILE A 353 -24.63 4.82 -10.52
C ILE A 353 -25.89 4.00 -10.69
N SER A 354 -25.71 2.70 -10.84
CA SER A 354 -26.78 1.71 -10.94
C SER A 354 -27.01 1.01 -9.59
N ALA A 355 -27.95 1.56 -8.80
CA ALA A 355 -28.36 1.04 -7.49
C ALA A 355 -29.82 0.61 -7.48
N SER A 356 -30.32 0.02 -8.59
CA SER A 356 -31.74 -0.36 -8.75
C SER A 356 -32.23 -1.42 -7.75
N LYS A 357 -31.30 -2.20 -7.18
CA LYS A 357 -31.59 -3.21 -6.14
C LYS A 357 -31.26 -2.72 -4.73
N LEU A 358 -30.87 -1.46 -4.58
CA LEU A 358 -30.53 -0.88 -3.28
C LEU A 358 -31.79 -0.37 -2.57
N THR A 359 -31.89 -0.67 -1.29
CA THR A 359 -32.82 -0.03 -0.36
C THR A 359 -32.02 0.75 0.67
N THR A 360 -32.34 2.03 0.86
CA THR A 360 -31.69 2.89 1.86
C THR A 360 -32.73 3.61 2.72
N GLU A 361 -32.41 3.87 3.97
CA GLU A 361 -33.25 4.73 4.80
C GLU A 361 -33.04 6.21 4.39
N ASN A 362 -31.81 6.65 4.24
CA ASN A 362 -31.45 8.04 3.93
C ASN A 362 -30.49 8.09 2.74
N ALA A 363 -30.65 9.12 1.90
CA ALA A 363 -29.76 9.33 0.77
C ALA A 363 -29.28 10.80 0.70
N ASN A 364 -27.97 11.02 0.49
CA ASN A 364 -27.41 12.32 0.17
C ASN A 364 -26.77 12.20 -1.22
N ILE A 365 -27.33 12.89 -2.20
CA ILE A 365 -26.98 12.74 -3.61
C ILE A 365 -26.54 14.09 -4.19
N LYS A 366 -25.31 14.13 -4.68
CA LYS A 366 -24.75 15.27 -5.38
C LYS A 366 -24.23 14.84 -6.74
N ALA A 367 -24.80 15.36 -7.81
CA ALA A 367 -24.37 15.08 -9.18
C ALA A 367 -24.08 16.40 -9.91
N ASP A 368 -22.83 16.55 -10.34
CA ASP A 368 -22.36 17.70 -11.11
C ASP A 368 -21.71 17.20 -12.41
N GLY A 369 -22.55 16.98 -13.43
CA GLY A 369 -22.10 16.40 -14.68
C GLY A 369 -23.28 15.99 -15.58
N ALA A 370 -23.06 15.01 -16.45
CA ALA A 370 -24.08 14.40 -17.30
C ALA A 370 -24.11 12.88 -17.00
N CYS A 371 -24.82 12.52 -15.94
CA CYS A 371 -24.84 11.15 -15.42
C CYS A 371 -26.27 10.68 -15.08
N ASP A 372 -26.47 9.38 -15.08
CA ASP A 372 -27.70 8.73 -14.66
C ASP A 372 -27.53 8.01 -13.32
N ILE A 373 -28.39 8.35 -12.37
CA ILE A 373 -28.40 7.72 -11.05
C ILE A 373 -29.73 6.96 -10.90
N THR A 374 -29.68 5.65 -10.67
CA THR A 374 -30.86 4.86 -10.37
C THR A 374 -30.77 4.28 -8.97
N ILE A 375 -31.77 4.54 -8.12
CA ILE A 375 -31.89 3.96 -6.76
C ILE A 375 -33.19 3.18 -6.67
N GLY A 376 -33.11 1.98 -6.09
CA GLY A 376 -34.27 1.10 -5.92
C GLY A 376 -35.33 1.69 -4.97
N ARG A 377 -34.97 1.94 -3.70
CA ARG A 377 -35.89 2.46 -2.70
C ARG A 377 -35.22 3.40 -1.70
N ILE A 378 -35.89 4.54 -1.40
CA ILE A 378 -35.55 5.44 -0.29
C ILE A 378 -36.72 5.44 0.68
N ILE A 379 -36.46 5.11 1.97
CA ILE A 379 -37.52 4.90 2.96
C ILE A 379 -37.88 6.19 3.72
N LYS A 380 -36.87 6.95 4.19
CA LYS A 380 -37.05 8.10 5.09
C LYS A 380 -36.83 9.43 4.40
N SER A 381 -35.60 9.75 4.04
CA SER A 381 -35.25 11.08 3.55
C SER A 381 -34.20 11.03 2.44
N SER A 382 -34.24 12.08 1.59
CA SER A 382 -33.16 12.34 0.63
C SER A 382 -32.83 13.83 0.56
N GLU A 383 -31.54 14.15 0.46
CA GLU A 383 -31.04 15.45 0.05
C GLU A 383 -30.44 15.29 -1.35
N GLU A 384 -30.96 16.07 -2.30
CA GLU A 384 -30.65 15.91 -3.73
C GLU A 384 -30.17 17.23 -4.32
N LYS A 385 -28.95 17.24 -4.86
CA LYS A 385 -28.36 18.36 -5.62
C LYS A 385 -27.92 17.84 -6.98
N ILE A 386 -28.82 17.92 -7.95
CA ILE A 386 -28.65 17.31 -9.26
C ILE A 386 -28.50 18.40 -10.32
N SER A 387 -27.47 18.30 -11.16
CA SER A 387 -27.27 19.22 -12.30
C SER A 387 -28.42 19.06 -13.33
N LYS A 388 -28.59 20.04 -14.18
CA LYS A 388 -29.61 19.98 -15.25
C LYS A 388 -29.33 18.94 -16.33
N PHE A 389 -28.12 18.38 -16.36
CA PHE A 389 -27.69 17.37 -17.32
C PHE A 389 -27.69 15.97 -16.75
N SER A 390 -27.96 15.83 -15.45
CA SER A 390 -28.01 14.53 -14.77
C SER A 390 -29.43 14.10 -14.53
N THR A 391 -29.66 12.79 -14.50
CA THR A 391 -30.96 12.18 -14.18
C THR A 391 -30.87 11.42 -12.85
N LEU A 392 -31.84 11.63 -11.97
CA LEU A 392 -32.07 10.81 -10.79
C LEU A 392 -33.38 10.07 -10.91
N LYS A 393 -33.35 8.75 -10.91
CA LYS A 393 -34.50 7.87 -10.89
C LYS A 393 -34.57 7.08 -9.60
N VAL A 394 -35.54 7.36 -8.75
CA VAL A 394 -35.86 6.57 -7.55
C VAL A 394 -37.07 5.73 -7.88
N LEU A 395 -36.94 4.39 -7.84
CA LEU A 395 -38.00 3.48 -8.27
C LEU A 395 -39.16 3.43 -7.25
N LYS A 396 -38.84 3.61 -5.95
CA LYS A 396 -39.83 3.64 -4.87
C LYS A 396 -39.41 4.60 -3.77
N ARG A 397 -40.37 5.39 -3.28
CA ARG A 397 -40.21 6.26 -2.11
C ARG A 397 -41.23 5.85 -1.01
N GLY A 398 -40.78 5.82 0.27
CA GLY A 398 -41.60 5.48 1.42
C GLY A 398 -41.68 3.98 1.69
#